data_e57045551af925e5d5db398f6ab9bd18
#
_entry.id   e57045551af925e5d5db398f6ab9bd18
#
_cell.length_a   1.000
_cell.length_b   1.000
_cell.length_c   1.000
_cell.angle_alpha   90.00
_cell.angle_beta   90.00
_cell.angle_gamma   90.00
#
_symmetry.space_group_name_H-M   'P 1'
#
loop_
_entity.id
_entity.type
_entity.pdbx_description
1 polymer ?
#
loop_
_entity_poly.entity_id
_entity_poly.type
_entity_poly.pdbx_seq_one_letter_code
_entity_poly.pdbx_strand_id
1 'polypeptide(L)'
;MTYDSTKGNASLRHEINNSLTLISSRLQLLAARYVFLKEDSDFTEIQNDLSDIQRLLNYDRTARQPQLTLCSLQPLLNELYTSFLPVLHAQHIALYLHISSNLPAIRADLSLIRQALINLLKNAAEASPDGGQITLSAASDDCNHLVLSVSDTGNGMTPEQLPYFEPFVSYKTGGTGLGLAIVQSIVSAHHGHLSVKSVPGSGSSFCILLPIPLSPVEKSAQ
;
A
#
# COMPACT_ATOMS: atom_id res chain seq x y z
N MET A 1 27.65 -7.20 -30.14
CA MET A 1 27.24 -5.86 -29.71
C MET A 1 25.87 -6.01 -29.05
N THR A 2 25.85 -6.27 -27.75
CA THR A 2 24.62 -6.32 -26.94
C THR A 2 24.27 -4.86 -26.59
N TYR A 3 23.23 -4.35 -27.21
CA TYR A 3 22.69 -3.02 -26.95
C TYR A 3 22.22 -2.97 -25.49
N ASP A 4 22.75 -2.02 -24.74
CA ASP A 4 22.44 -1.80 -23.31
C ASP A 4 21.01 -1.24 -23.16
N SER A 5 20.00 -2.12 -23.29
CA SER A 5 18.56 -1.80 -23.25
C SER A 5 18.10 -1.31 -21.86
N THR A 6 18.90 -1.53 -20.82
CA THR A 6 18.55 -1.16 -19.43
C THR A 6 18.73 0.34 -19.15
N LYS A 7 19.73 1.00 -19.75
CA LYS A 7 19.94 2.45 -19.58
C LYS A 7 18.92 3.29 -20.35
N GLY A 8 18.50 2.84 -21.54
CA GLY A 8 17.46 3.50 -22.34
C GLY A 8 16.09 3.52 -21.64
N ASN A 9 15.71 2.39 -21.03
CA ASN A 9 14.45 2.27 -20.32
C ASN A 9 14.39 3.12 -19.04
N ALA A 10 15.48 3.31 -18.32
CA ALA A 10 15.52 4.16 -17.13
C ALA A 10 15.37 5.65 -17.47
N SER A 11 16.02 6.12 -18.55
CA SER A 11 15.90 7.51 -19.03
C SER A 11 14.49 7.83 -19.52
N LEU A 12 13.89 6.94 -20.32
CA LEU A 12 12.55 7.11 -20.85
C LEU A 12 11.52 7.17 -19.72
N ARG A 13 11.64 6.33 -18.70
CA ARG A 13 10.77 6.35 -17.51
C ARG A 13 10.90 7.66 -16.72
N HIS A 14 12.11 8.21 -16.58
CA HIS A 14 12.28 9.50 -15.91
C HIS A 14 11.58 10.63 -16.69
N GLU A 15 11.66 10.63 -18.00
CA GLU A 15 10.95 11.59 -18.85
C GLU A 15 9.42 11.45 -18.75
N ILE A 16 8.91 10.22 -18.76
CA ILE A 16 7.47 9.97 -18.59
C ILE A 16 7.01 10.43 -17.21
N ASN A 17 7.72 10.10 -16.11
CA ASN A 17 7.39 10.55 -14.77
C ASN A 17 7.38 12.09 -14.63
N ASN A 18 8.34 12.77 -15.24
CA ASN A 18 8.39 14.23 -15.26
C ASN A 18 7.17 14.81 -15.99
N SER A 19 6.81 14.23 -17.15
CA SER A 19 5.64 14.64 -17.93
C SER A 19 4.34 14.43 -17.15
N LEU A 20 4.18 13.28 -16.48
CA LEU A 20 3.00 12.99 -15.65
C LEU A 20 2.91 13.92 -14.43
N THR A 21 4.04 14.24 -13.80
CA THR A 21 4.08 15.21 -12.69
C THR A 21 3.63 16.60 -13.14
N LEU A 22 4.06 17.02 -14.33
CA LEU A 22 3.63 18.30 -14.91
C LEU A 22 2.12 18.30 -15.23
N ILE A 23 1.60 17.20 -15.79
CA ILE A 23 0.15 17.06 -16.06
C ILE A 23 -0.64 17.10 -14.76
N SER A 24 -0.23 16.34 -13.73
CA SER A 24 -0.87 16.36 -12.41
C SER A 24 -0.91 17.77 -11.80
N SER A 25 0.21 18.49 -11.87
CA SER A 25 0.29 19.87 -11.36
C SER A 25 -0.64 20.80 -12.11
N ARG A 26 -0.75 20.67 -13.43
CA ARG A 26 -1.68 21.48 -14.26
C ARG A 26 -3.14 21.17 -13.95
N LEU A 27 -3.50 19.89 -13.75
CA LEU A 27 -4.85 19.51 -13.32
C LEU A 27 -5.19 20.06 -11.95
N GLN A 28 -4.26 20.03 -10.98
CA GLN A 28 -4.45 20.65 -9.67
C GLN A 28 -4.67 22.18 -9.77
N LEU A 29 -3.92 22.87 -10.63
CA LEU A 29 -4.12 24.31 -10.87
C LEU A 29 -5.46 24.59 -11.52
N LEU A 30 -5.92 23.74 -12.46
CA LEU A 30 -7.25 23.86 -13.06
C LEU A 30 -8.35 23.65 -12.02
N ALA A 31 -8.24 22.63 -11.15
CA ALA A 31 -9.19 22.38 -10.07
C ALA A 31 -9.22 23.50 -9.02
N ALA A 32 -8.09 24.16 -8.78
CA ALA A 32 -8.02 25.35 -7.91
C ALA A 32 -8.68 26.57 -8.55
N ARG A 33 -8.58 26.70 -9.88
CA ARG A 33 -9.14 27.83 -10.64
C ARG A 33 -10.63 27.66 -10.93
N TYR A 34 -11.07 26.43 -11.17
CA TYR A 34 -12.43 26.10 -11.57
C TYR A 34 -13.02 25.08 -10.59
N VAL A 35 -13.68 25.59 -9.54
CA VAL A 35 -14.16 24.76 -8.42
C VAL A 35 -15.13 23.67 -8.85
N PHE A 36 -15.94 23.90 -9.91
CA PHE A 36 -16.87 22.92 -10.43
C PHE A 36 -16.21 21.63 -10.95
N LEU A 37 -14.91 21.68 -11.36
CA LEU A 37 -14.17 20.50 -11.79
C LEU A 37 -13.96 19.48 -10.67
N LYS A 38 -14.04 19.89 -9.41
CA LYS A 38 -13.92 18.96 -8.26
C LYS A 38 -15.14 18.05 -8.10
N GLU A 39 -16.27 18.45 -8.64
CA GLU A 39 -17.53 17.73 -8.62
C GLU A 39 -17.77 16.97 -9.95
N ASP A 40 -16.90 17.19 -10.94
CA ASP A 40 -16.96 16.55 -12.25
C ASP A 40 -16.38 15.13 -12.19
N SER A 41 -17.20 14.16 -12.58
CA SER A 41 -16.82 12.73 -12.55
C SER A 41 -15.66 12.44 -13.50
N ASP A 42 -15.68 13.00 -14.72
CA ASP A 42 -14.68 12.76 -15.76
C ASP A 42 -13.33 13.36 -15.33
N PHE A 43 -13.35 14.53 -14.66
CA PHE A 43 -12.14 15.12 -14.11
C PHE A 43 -11.53 14.27 -12.99
N THR A 44 -12.37 13.70 -12.14
CA THR A 44 -11.93 12.78 -11.07
C THR A 44 -11.36 11.49 -11.67
N GLU A 45 -11.96 10.96 -12.72
CA GLU A 45 -11.49 9.77 -13.44
C GLU A 45 -10.13 10.02 -14.08
N ILE A 46 -9.92 11.15 -14.76
CA ILE A 46 -8.62 11.54 -15.32
C ILE A 46 -7.53 11.64 -14.23
N GLN A 47 -7.85 12.18 -13.05
CA GLN A 47 -6.89 12.24 -11.93
C GLN A 47 -6.54 10.84 -11.41
N ASN A 48 -7.51 9.94 -11.35
CA ASN A 48 -7.30 8.55 -10.96
C ASN A 48 -6.42 7.82 -11.98
N ASP A 49 -6.73 7.91 -13.27
CA ASP A 49 -5.94 7.33 -14.37
C ASP A 49 -4.47 7.79 -14.31
N LEU A 50 -4.27 9.09 -14.11
CA LEU A 50 -2.94 9.65 -14.01
C LEU A 50 -2.16 9.11 -12.81
N SER A 51 -2.83 9.00 -11.66
CA SER A 51 -2.28 8.39 -10.45
C SER A 51 -1.90 6.92 -10.70
N ASP A 52 -2.72 6.21 -11.46
CA ASP A 52 -2.51 4.81 -11.77
C ASP A 52 -1.36 4.59 -12.74
N ILE A 53 -1.23 5.45 -13.77
CA ILE A 53 -0.05 5.43 -14.65
C ILE A 53 1.23 5.73 -13.86
N GLN A 54 1.19 6.68 -12.92
CA GLN A 54 2.33 6.94 -12.03
C GLN A 54 2.67 5.74 -11.15
N ARG A 55 1.67 5.01 -10.65
CA ARG A 55 1.86 3.75 -9.90
C ARG A 55 2.49 2.66 -10.77
N LEU A 56 2.05 2.52 -12.02
CA LEU A 56 2.61 1.60 -13.02
C LEU A 56 4.11 1.84 -13.22
N LEU A 57 4.47 3.08 -13.48
CA LEU A 57 5.87 3.47 -13.70
C LEU A 57 6.73 3.30 -12.45
N ASN A 58 6.12 3.47 -11.27
CA ASN A 58 6.78 3.29 -9.98
C ASN A 58 6.79 1.82 -9.53
N TYR A 59 5.89 0.96 -10.02
CA TYR A 59 5.89 -0.47 -9.72
C TYR A 59 7.25 -1.13 -10.02
N ASP A 60 7.89 -0.72 -11.12
CA ASP A 60 9.23 -1.21 -11.49
C ASP A 60 10.35 -0.59 -10.62
N ARG A 61 10.08 0.51 -9.87
CA ARG A 61 11.01 1.07 -8.87
C ARG A 61 11.04 0.26 -7.56
N THR A 62 9.99 -0.52 -7.26
CA THR A 62 9.99 -1.47 -6.14
C THR A 62 10.95 -2.66 -6.38
N ALA A 63 11.40 -2.87 -7.64
CA ALA A 63 12.54 -3.73 -7.99
C ALA A 63 13.90 -3.16 -7.52
N ARG A 64 13.95 -1.90 -7.02
CA ARG A 64 15.13 -1.36 -6.35
C ARG A 64 15.32 -2.10 -5.02
N GLN A 65 16.54 -2.55 -4.75
CA GLN A 65 16.85 -3.15 -3.45
C GLN A 65 16.42 -2.19 -2.32
N PRO A 66 15.57 -2.64 -1.39
CA PRO A 66 15.09 -1.80 -0.30
C PRO A 66 16.27 -1.36 0.57
N GLN A 67 16.24 -0.14 1.07
CA GLN A 67 17.21 0.34 2.04
C GLN A 67 16.80 -0.14 3.44
N LEU A 68 17.14 -1.38 3.77
CA LEU A 68 16.76 -2.01 5.05
C LEU A 68 17.57 -1.41 6.20
N THR A 69 16.95 -0.52 6.97
CA THR A 69 17.48 0.04 8.22
C THR A 69 16.73 -0.53 9.41
N LEU A 70 17.41 -0.67 10.57
CA LEU A 70 16.73 -1.06 11.81
C LEU A 70 15.83 0.09 12.26
N CYS A 71 14.52 -0.15 12.35
CA CYS A 71 13.54 0.90 12.64
C CYS A 71 12.35 0.36 13.43
N SER A 72 11.68 1.26 14.16
CA SER A 72 10.38 1.02 14.77
C SER A 72 9.28 1.43 13.79
N LEU A 73 8.25 0.60 13.64
CA LEU A 73 7.08 0.93 12.81
C LEU A 73 6.01 1.73 13.55
N GLN A 74 6.07 1.81 14.88
CA GLN A 74 5.04 2.49 15.67
C GLN A 74 4.82 3.96 15.27
N PRO A 75 5.86 4.80 15.02
CA PRO A 75 5.64 6.17 14.56
C PRO A 75 4.93 6.22 13.21
N LEU A 76 5.28 5.34 12.27
CA LEU A 76 4.66 5.24 10.96
C LEU A 76 3.17 4.87 11.06
N LEU A 77 2.83 3.89 11.91
CA LEU A 77 1.44 3.45 12.11
C LEU A 77 0.58 4.57 12.71
N ASN A 78 1.10 5.30 13.69
CA ASN A 78 0.41 6.44 14.29
C ASN A 78 0.19 7.57 13.26
N GLU A 79 1.19 7.86 12.44
CA GLU A 79 1.08 8.86 11.37
C GLU A 79 0.02 8.47 10.34
N LEU A 80 0.02 7.21 9.88
CA LEU A 80 -1.00 6.71 8.95
C LEU A 80 -2.39 6.79 9.55
N TYR A 81 -2.56 6.37 10.80
CA TYR A 81 -3.82 6.47 11.52
C TYR A 81 -4.33 7.92 11.54
N THR A 82 -3.48 8.86 11.97
CA THR A 82 -3.84 10.28 12.05
C THR A 82 -4.19 10.87 10.69
N SER A 83 -3.49 10.46 9.63
CA SER A 83 -3.70 10.98 8.27
C SER A 83 -4.98 10.42 7.63
N PHE A 84 -5.32 9.16 7.88
CA PHE A 84 -6.51 8.54 7.30
C PHE A 84 -7.78 8.81 8.09
N LEU A 85 -7.70 9.08 9.39
CA LEU A 85 -8.85 9.28 10.27
C LEU A 85 -9.85 10.32 9.74
N PRO A 86 -9.45 11.56 9.35
CA PRO A 86 -10.41 12.55 8.85
C PRO A 86 -11.03 12.15 7.50
N VAL A 87 -10.26 11.50 6.62
CA VAL A 87 -10.73 11.07 5.30
C VAL A 87 -11.79 9.97 5.44
N LEU A 88 -11.54 8.97 6.28
CA LEU A 88 -12.47 7.86 6.53
C LEU A 88 -13.70 8.31 7.31
N HIS A 89 -13.51 9.22 8.28
CA HIS A 89 -14.64 9.82 9.02
C HIS A 89 -15.59 10.57 8.10
N ALA A 90 -15.07 11.31 7.10
CA ALA A 90 -15.90 11.99 6.09
C ALA A 90 -16.69 11.00 5.21
N GLN A 91 -16.26 9.75 5.12
CA GLN A 91 -16.94 8.65 4.44
C GLN A 91 -17.78 7.78 5.41
N HIS A 92 -17.99 8.23 6.64
CA HIS A 92 -18.67 7.50 7.72
C HIS A 92 -18.05 6.13 8.04
N ILE A 93 -16.74 5.94 7.78
CA ILE A 93 -16.00 4.73 8.08
C ILE A 93 -15.21 4.93 9.38
N ALA A 94 -15.38 4.02 10.35
CA ALA A 94 -14.63 4.03 11.61
C ALA A 94 -13.23 3.43 11.40
N LEU A 95 -12.17 4.14 11.84
CA LEU A 95 -10.80 3.63 11.82
C LEU A 95 -10.32 3.33 13.23
N TYR A 96 -9.78 2.13 13.42
CA TYR A 96 -9.17 1.66 14.66
C TYR A 96 -7.69 1.37 14.49
N LEU A 97 -6.90 1.65 15.52
CA LEU A 97 -5.46 1.34 15.56
C LEU A 97 -5.16 0.46 16.78
N HIS A 98 -4.62 -0.73 16.56
CA HIS A 98 -4.19 -1.65 17.60
C HIS A 98 -2.70 -1.98 17.46
N ILE A 99 -1.89 -1.51 18.38
CA ILE A 99 -0.44 -1.77 18.41
C ILE A 99 -0.12 -2.48 19.70
N SER A 100 0.52 -3.66 19.63
CA SER A 100 1.03 -4.36 20.81
C SER A 100 2.07 -3.53 21.54
N SER A 101 2.04 -3.55 22.89
CA SER A 101 2.90 -2.73 23.75
C SER A 101 4.40 -2.94 23.51
N ASN A 102 4.81 -4.14 23.08
CA ASN A 102 6.21 -4.54 22.87
C ASN A 102 6.48 -4.82 21.38
N LEU A 103 6.14 -3.87 20.48
CA LEU A 103 6.42 -4.05 19.08
C LEU A 103 7.93 -4.00 18.81
N PRO A 104 8.55 -5.07 18.28
CA PRO A 104 9.97 -5.12 18.05
C PRO A 104 10.41 -4.20 16.91
N ALA A 105 11.65 -3.75 16.93
CA ALA A 105 12.28 -3.12 15.79
C ALA A 105 12.61 -4.16 14.72
N ILE A 106 12.44 -3.80 13.46
CA ILE A 106 12.73 -4.65 12.30
C ILE A 106 13.67 -3.96 11.32
N ARG A 107 14.28 -4.73 10.41
CA ARG A 107 14.99 -4.17 9.25
C ARG A 107 14.00 -3.92 8.13
N ALA A 108 13.71 -2.64 7.85
CA ALA A 108 12.76 -2.26 6.82
C ALA A 108 13.14 -0.94 6.12
N ASP A 109 12.65 -0.78 4.90
CA ASP A 109 12.55 0.50 4.21
C ASP A 109 11.19 1.11 4.55
N LEU A 110 11.18 2.09 5.46
CA LEU A 110 9.96 2.73 5.96
C LEU A 110 9.13 3.36 4.85
N SER A 111 9.76 3.85 3.78
CA SER A 111 9.05 4.48 2.66
C SER A 111 8.24 3.45 1.86
N LEU A 112 8.82 2.27 1.65
CA LEU A 112 8.15 1.17 0.97
C LEU A 112 7.05 0.55 1.85
N ILE A 113 7.30 0.34 3.15
CA ILE A 113 6.28 -0.16 4.08
C ILE A 113 5.10 0.83 4.16
N ARG A 114 5.36 2.14 4.22
CA ARG A 114 4.35 3.19 4.14
C ARG A 114 3.49 3.02 2.88
N GLN A 115 4.12 2.87 1.73
CA GLN A 115 3.42 2.68 0.45
C GLN A 115 2.52 1.44 0.46
N ALA A 116 3.02 0.32 0.99
CA ALA A 116 2.23 -0.91 1.11
C ALA A 116 0.99 -0.71 2.01
N LEU A 117 1.15 -0.09 3.18
CA LEU A 117 0.05 0.16 4.11
C LEU A 117 -0.97 1.17 3.55
N ILE A 118 -0.53 2.22 2.83
CA ILE A 118 -1.43 3.16 2.14
C ILE A 118 -2.27 2.42 1.09
N ASN A 119 -1.68 1.52 0.31
CA ASN A 119 -2.43 0.74 -0.68
C ASN A 119 -3.48 -0.16 -0.01
N LEU A 120 -3.13 -0.82 1.10
CA LEU A 120 -4.08 -1.65 1.83
C LEU A 120 -5.20 -0.82 2.46
N LEU A 121 -4.90 0.34 3.07
CA LEU A 121 -5.89 1.24 3.67
C LEU A 121 -6.84 1.82 2.62
N LYS A 122 -6.34 2.20 1.44
CA LYS A 122 -7.17 2.63 0.31
C LYS A 122 -8.10 1.51 -0.16
N ASN A 123 -7.56 0.29 -0.34
CA ASN A 123 -8.38 -0.85 -0.73
C ASN A 123 -9.48 -1.16 0.28
N ALA A 124 -9.18 -1.06 1.57
CA ALA A 124 -10.14 -1.23 2.65
C ALA A 124 -11.23 -0.14 2.63
N ALA A 125 -10.85 1.13 2.43
CA ALA A 125 -11.79 2.25 2.30
C ALA A 125 -12.75 2.07 1.13
N GLU A 126 -12.22 1.71 -0.04
CA GLU A 126 -13.02 1.47 -1.25
C GLU A 126 -13.96 0.26 -1.15
N ALA A 127 -13.60 -0.75 -0.33
CA ALA A 127 -14.42 -1.93 -0.11
C ALA A 127 -15.48 -1.75 0.99
N SER A 128 -15.29 -0.78 1.88
CA SER A 128 -16.15 -0.55 3.04
C SER A 128 -17.42 0.23 2.66
N PRO A 129 -18.62 -0.21 3.09
CA PRO A 129 -19.83 0.56 2.94
C PRO A 129 -19.88 1.74 3.93
N ASP A 130 -20.86 2.60 3.77
CA ASP A 130 -21.23 3.59 4.78
C ASP A 130 -21.48 2.92 6.15
N GLY A 131 -20.91 3.46 7.22
CA GLY A 131 -20.93 2.85 8.55
C GLY A 131 -19.96 1.68 8.75
N GLY A 132 -19.10 1.39 7.75
CA GLY A 132 -18.08 0.35 7.82
C GLY A 132 -16.98 0.62 8.83
N GLN A 133 -16.12 -0.37 9.05
CA GLN A 133 -15.00 -0.29 9.99
C GLN A 133 -13.71 -0.78 9.33
N ILE A 134 -12.61 -0.09 9.63
CA ILE A 134 -11.26 -0.49 9.22
C ILE A 134 -10.38 -0.58 10.47
N THR A 135 -9.62 -1.65 10.58
CA THR A 135 -8.67 -1.85 11.68
C THR A 135 -7.26 -1.99 11.11
N LEU A 136 -6.36 -1.09 11.52
CA LEU A 136 -4.92 -1.21 11.32
C LEU A 136 -4.31 -1.81 12.59
N SER A 137 -3.60 -2.91 12.50
CA SER A 137 -2.97 -3.53 13.66
C SER A 137 -1.52 -3.95 13.44
N ALA A 138 -0.77 -4.00 14.54
CA ALA A 138 0.61 -4.47 14.55
C ALA A 138 0.90 -5.25 15.84
N ALA A 139 1.43 -6.46 15.68
CA ALA A 139 1.83 -7.34 16.76
C ALA A 139 3.05 -8.19 16.37
N SER A 140 3.69 -8.84 17.31
CA SER A 140 4.62 -9.94 17.03
C SER A 140 3.91 -11.28 17.19
N ASP A 141 4.27 -12.25 16.35
CA ASP A 141 3.83 -13.64 16.50
C ASP A 141 4.89 -14.47 17.28
N ASP A 142 4.51 -15.73 17.62
CA ASP A 142 5.40 -16.66 18.29
C ASP A 142 6.50 -17.24 17.37
N CYS A 143 6.40 -16.96 16.06
CA CYS A 143 7.34 -17.44 15.03
C CYS A 143 8.40 -16.39 14.65
N ASN A 144 8.59 -15.38 15.48
CA ASN A 144 9.57 -14.31 15.28
C ASN A 144 9.30 -13.43 14.05
N HIS A 145 8.01 -13.17 13.77
CA HIS A 145 7.59 -12.19 12.77
C HIS A 145 6.88 -11.01 13.43
N LEU A 146 7.07 -9.84 12.83
CA LEU A 146 6.19 -8.70 13.03
C LEU A 146 5.03 -8.83 12.04
N VAL A 147 3.82 -8.84 12.57
CA VAL A 147 2.56 -8.97 11.82
C VAL A 147 1.91 -7.62 11.72
N LEU A 148 1.77 -7.08 10.50
CA LEU A 148 0.96 -5.92 10.22
C LEU A 148 -0.33 -6.38 9.55
N SER A 149 -1.48 -5.91 10.00
CA SER A 149 -2.74 -6.23 9.32
C SER A 149 -3.61 -4.99 9.08
N VAL A 150 -4.31 -5.01 7.94
CA VAL A 150 -5.39 -4.11 7.62
C VAL A 150 -6.63 -4.97 7.37
N SER A 151 -7.65 -4.76 8.21
CA SER A 151 -8.92 -5.50 8.12
C SER A 151 -10.06 -4.52 7.91
N ASP A 152 -11.01 -4.89 7.06
CA ASP A 152 -12.22 -4.13 6.77
C ASP A 152 -13.48 -4.98 6.97
N THR A 153 -14.62 -4.32 7.15
CA THR A 153 -15.96 -4.93 7.19
C THR A 153 -16.70 -4.72 5.87
N GLY A 154 -15.97 -4.68 4.76
CA GLY A 154 -16.51 -4.38 3.43
C GLY A 154 -17.17 -5.58 2.74
N ASN A 155 -17.25 -5.48 1.41
CA ASN A 155 -17.92 -6.47 0.57
C ASN A 155 -17.23 -7.85 0.57
N GLY A 156 -15.97 -7.91 1.01
CA GLY A 156 -15.16 -9.12 0.91
C GLY A 156 -14.90 -9.56 -0.53
N MET A 157 -14.29 -10.73 -0.68
CA MET A 157 -13.89 -11.32 -1.97
C MET A 157 -14.37 -12.76 -2.05
N THR A 158 -14.74 -13.21 -3.24
CA THR A 158 -15.03 -14.61 -3.53
C THR A 158 -13.73 -15.44 -3.60
N PRO A 159 -13.78 -16.77 -3.46
CA PRO A 159 -12.60 -17.62 -3.57
C PRO A 159 -11.84 -17.44 -4.89
N GLU A 160 -12.53 -17.12 -5.99
CA GLU A 160 -11.94 -16.88 -7.30
C GLU A 160 -11.16 -15.56 -7.35
N GLN A 161 -11.50 -14.59 -6.48
CA GLN A 161 -10.85 -13.29 -6.38
C GLN A 161 -9.64 -13.30 -5.43
N LEU A 162 -9.54 -14.28 -4.53
CA LEU A 162 -8.51 -14.36 -3.49
C LEU A 162 -7.06 -14.53 -3.97
N PRO A 163 -6.73 -15.27 -5.05
CA PRO A 163 -5.32 -15.56 -5.39
C PRO A 163 -4.64 -14.48 -6.23
N TYR A 164 -5.30 -13.40 -6.60
CA TYR A 164 -4.75 -12.49 -7.60
C TYR A 164 -3.97 -11.32 -6.98
N PHE A 165 -2.69 -11.60 -6.67
CA PHE A 165 -1.68 -10.55 -6.46
C PHE A 165 -0.95 -10.20 -7.77
N GLU A 166 -1.49 -10.62 -8.92
CA GLU A 166 -0.91 -10.34 -10.22
C GLU A 166 -1.18 -8.89 -10.65
N PRO A 167 -0.20 -8.22 -11.27
CA PRO A 167 -0.41 -6.88 -11.80
C PRO A 167 -1.54 -6.86 -12.82
N PHE A 168 -2.31 -5.77 -12.85
CA PHE A 168 -3.40 -5.52 -13.81
C PHE A 168 -4.64 -6.41 -13.63
N VAL A 169 -4.71 -7.22 -12.60
CA VAL A 169 -5.93 -7.96 -12.25
C VAL A 169 -6.73 -7.15 -11.25
N SER A 170 -7.88 -6.62 -11.66
CA SER A 170 -8.82 -5.92 -10.83
C SER A 170 -10.24 -6.42 -11.08
N TYR A 171 -10.98 -6.67 -10.01
CA TYR A 171 -12.42 -6.99 -10.07
C TYR A 171 -13.28 -5.75 -9.79
N LYS A 172 -12.63 -4.58 -9.64
CA LYS A 172 -13.31 -3.28 -9.44
C LYS A 172 -13.41 -2.56 -10.77
N THR A 173 -14.56 -1.96 -11.05
CA THR A 173 -14.73 -1.04 -12.17
C THR A 173 -13.80 0.17 -11.97
N GLY A 174 -12.93 0.45 -12.94
CA GLY A 174 -11.94 1.54 -12.84
C GLY A 174 -10.71 1.25 -11.98
N GLY A 175 -10.56 0.06 -11.41
CA GLY A 175 -9.38 -0.31 -10.66
C GLY A 175 -8.25 -0.82 -11.55
N THR A 176 -7.01 -0.33 -11.39
CA THR A 176 -5.84 -0.76 -12.17
C THR A 176 -5.30 -2.14 -11.83
N GLY A 177 -5.72 -2.74 -10.70
CA GLY A 177 -5.19 -4.01 -10.22
C GLY A 177 -3.72 -3.97 -9.76
N LEU A 178 -3.13 -2.79 -9.61
CA LEU A 178 -1.72 -2.64 -9.24
C LEU A 178 -1.48 -2.57 -7.73
N GLY A 179 -2.45 -2.12 -6.97
CA GLY A 179 -2.27 -1.87 -5.53
C GLY A 179 -1.75 -3.09 -4.77
N LEU A 180 -2.37 -4.26 -4.97
CA LEU A 180 -1.97 -5.49 -4.30
C LEU A 180 -0.67 -6.08 -4.86
N ALA A 181 -0.41 -5.95 -6.15
CA ALA A 181 0.84 -6.36 -6.76
C ALA A 181 2.03 -5.54 -6.21
N ILE A 182 1.85 -4.23 -6.00
CA ILE A 182 2.83 -3.36 -5.34
C ILE A 182 3.05 -3.81 -3.90
N VAL A 183 1.99 -4.10 -3.13
CA VAL A 183 2.12 -4.63 -1.76
C VAL A 183 2.91 -5.92 -1.75
N GLN A 184 2.58 -6.87 -2.63
CA GLN A 184 3.29 -8.15 -2.74
C GLN A 184 4.78 -7.96 -3.07
N SER A 185 5.11 -7.08 -4.01
CA SER A 185 6.49 -6.76 -4.38
C SER A 185 7.28 -6.16 -3.22
N ILE A 186 6.68 -5.19 -2.51
CA ILE A 186 7.30 -4.56 -1.33
C ILE A 186 7.55 -5.60 -0.23
N VAL A 187 6.56 -6.43 0.09
CA VAL A 187 6.65 -7.45 1.12
C VAL A 187 7.73 -8.48 0.77
N SER A 188 7.77 -8.95 -0.49
CA SER A 188 8.81 -9.86 -0.98
C SER A 188 10.21 -9.26 -0.91
N ALA A 189 10.37 -7.96 -1.23
CA ALA A 189 11.64 -7.24 -1.12
C ALA A 189 12.14 -7.12 0.33
N HIS A 190 11.22 -7.21 1.31
CA HIS A 190 11.53 -7.26 2.75
C HIS A 190 11.65 -8.69 3.29
N HIS A 191 11.72 -9.72 2.43
CA HIS A 191 11.74 -11.13 2.80
C HIS A 191 10.52 -11.55 3.64
N GLY A 192 9.41 -10.85 3.48
CA GLY A 192 8.16 -11.08 4.17
C GLY A 192 7.20 -11.96 3.38
N HIS A 193 6.03 -12.18 3.97
CA HIS A 193 4.93 -12.90 3.36
C HIS A 193 3.64 -12.08 3.45
N LEU A 194 2.88 -12.00 2.35
CA LEU A 194 1.55 -11.40 2.31
C LEU A 194 0.50 -12.50 2.26
N SER A 195 -0.47 -12.42 3.15
CA SER A 195 -1.63 -13.31 3.16
C SER A 195 -2.92 -12.53 3.22
N VAL A 196 -4.01 -13.12 2.73
CA VAL A 196 -5.34 -12.54 2.77
C VAL A 196 -6.34 -13.57 3.25
N LYS A 197 -7.26 -13.12 4.12
CA LYS A 197 -8.48 -13.83 4.48
C LYS A 197 -9.66 -12.94 4.13
N SER A 198 -10.61 -13.46 3.39
CA SER A 198 -11.80 -12.71 3.00
C SER A 198 -13.02 -13.62 2.89
N VAL A 199 -14.16 -13.07 3.23
CA VAL A 199 -15.45 -13.74 3.12
C VAL A 199 -16.44 -12.76 2.47
N PRO A 200 -17.12 -13.16 1.38
CA PRO A 200 -18.11 -12.31 0.73
C PRO A 200 -19.15 -11.78 1.74
N GLY A 201 -19.36 -10.47 1.73
CA GLY A 201 -20.29 -9.79 2.62
C GLY A 201 -19.82 -9.61 4.09
N SER A 202 -18.57 -10.05 4.41
CA SER A 202 -18.04 -9.98 5.79
C SER A 202 -16.69 -9.25 5.87
N GLY A 203 -16.18 -8.75 4.73
CA GLY A 203 -14.94 -7.99 4.64
C GLY A 203 -13.70 -8.83 4.35
N SER A 204 -12.55 -8.17 4.45
CA SER A 204 -11.23 -8.76 4.16
C SER A 204 -10.23 -8.41 5.24
N SER A 205 -9.23 -9.25 5.40
CA SER A 205 -8.07 -9.02 6.27
C SER A 205 -6.79 -9.36 5.51
N PHE A 206 -5.97 -8.34 5.26
CA PHE A 206 -4.65 -8.48 4.65
C PHE A 206 -3.60 -8.48 5.75
N CYS A 207 -2.74 -9.50 5.78
CA CYS A 207 -1.68 -9.64 6.76
C CYS A 207 -0.31 -9.67 6.09
N ILE A 208 0.58 -8.79 6.52
CA ILE A 208 2.00 -8.73 6.14
C ILE A 208 2.82 -9.28 7.29
N LEU A 209 3.59 -10.34 7.04
CA LEU A 209 4.55 -10.90 7.98
C LEU A 209 5.94 -10.44 7.59
N LEU A 210 6.65 -9.79 8.50
CA LEU A 210 8.02 -9.31 8.28
C LEU A 210 8.95 -9.99 9.30
N PRO A 211 10.14 -10.45 8.87
CA PRO A 211 11.06 -11.12 9.78
C PRO A 211 11.62 -10.15 10.83
N ILE A 212 11.61 -10.57 12.09
CA ILE A 212 12.29 -9.86 13.17
C ILE A 212 13.76 -10.30 13.17
N PRO A 213 14.74 -9.38 13.18
CA PRO A 213 16.14 -9.75 13.26
C PRO A 213 16.41 -10.53 14.55
N LEU A 214 17.06 -11.67 14.44
CA LEU A 214 17.55 -12.39 15.63
C LEU A 214 18.53 -11.48 16.38
N SER A 215 18.30 -11.28 17.68
CA SER A 215 19.23 -10.54 18.53
C SER A 215 20.60 -11.20 18.51
N PRO A 216 21.73 -10.44 18.43
CA PRO A 216 23.07 -11.01 18.41
C PRO A 216 23.52 -11.72 19.71
N VAL A 217 22.65 -11.89 20.70
CA VAL A 217 23.02 -12.29 22.08
C VAL A 217 23.18 -13.79 22.29
N GLU A 218 22.89 -14.66 21.30
CA GLU A 218 23.00 -16.11 21.54
C GLU A 218 24.23 -16.80 20.90
N LYS A 219 25.28 -16.07 20.53
CA LYS A 219 26.52 -16.71 20.04
C LYS A 219 27.68 -16.71 21.04
N SER A 220 27.42 -16.60 22.34
CA SER A 220 28.47 -16.65 23.37
C SER A 220 28.14 -17.62 24.49
N ALA A 221 27.76 -18.85 24.14
CA ALA A 221 27.72 -19.96 25.10
C ALA A 221 27.84 -21.30 24.37
N GLN A 222 29.03 -21.62 23.89
CA GLN A 222 29.56 -22.98 23.75
C GLN A 222 31.08 -22.94 23.70
#